data_9900a077a4c74a4e4770796a308c8418
#
_entry.id   9900a077a4c74a4e4770796a308c8418
#
_cell.length_a   1.000
_cell.length_b   1.000
_cell.length_c   1.000
_cell.angle_alpha   90.00
_cell.angle_beta   90.00
_cell.angle_gamma   90.00
#
_symmetry.space_group_name_H-M   'P 1'
#
loop_
_entity.id
_entity.type
_entity.pdbx_description
1 polymer ?
#
loop_
_entity_poly.entity_id
_entity_poly.type
_entity_poly.pdbx_seq_one_letter_code
_entity_poly.pdbx_strand_id
1 'polypeptide(L)'
;FFLLSVGIAALGRLRFSSNWLSGRELFVTWILMVIASGIAYTGLVRTFLVNLTAPYHFATVGNRWQEVIQPLLPRDWYPDDPVAIELLYNGLEKGRQLGWWEIIQNIPWSCWLPPLLTWIGFVLLCYWVMLCLVDIFSHQWIANEKMNFPLLRVPQLIEEALEENRFGRFLANRFLIV
;
A
#
# COMPACT_ATOMS: atom_id res chain seq x y z
N PHE A 1 -12.44 6.02 0.11
CA PHE A 1 -12.05 6.00 -1.31
C PHE A 1 -12.93 5.06 -2.14
N PHE A 2 -13.13 3.79 -1.73
CA PHE A 2 -13.98 2.85 -2.47
C PHE A 2 -15.41 3.37 -2.67
N LEU A 3 -16.07 3.84 -1.61
CA LEU A 3 -17.41 4.42 -1.70
C LEU A 3 -17.44 5.66 -2.62
N LEU A 4 -16.36 6.40 -2.69
CA LEU A 4 -16.22 7.55 -3.56
C LEU A 4 -16.11 7.11 -5.02
N SER A 5 -15.34 6.06 -5.33
CA SER A 5 -15.26 5.49 -6.69
C SER A 5 -16.59 4.88 -7.15
N VAL A 6 -17.31 4.21 -6.24
CA VAL A 6 -18.67 3.72 -6.47
C VAL A 6 -19.64 4.89 -6.75
N GLY A 7 -19.52 5.97 -5.97
CA GLY A 7 -20.34 7.19 -6.17
C GLY A 7 -20.08 7.86 -7.52
N ILE A 8 -18.80 7.96 -7.94
CA ILE A 8 -18.42 8.50 -9.24
C ILE A 8 -18.95 7.64 -10.38
N ALA A 9 -18.83 6.31 -10.28
CA ALA A 9 -19.34 5.37 -11.28
C ALA A 9 -20.87 5.46 -11.40
N ALA A 10 -21.58 5.53 -10.27
CA ALA A 10 -23.04 5.69 -10.23
C ALA A 10 -23.47 7.02 -10.84
N LEU A 11 -22.81 8.13 -10.50
CA LEU A 11 -23.10 9.46 -11.07
C LEU A 11 -22.80 9.52 -12.58
N GLY A 12 -21.72 8.89 -13.03
CA GLY A 12 -21.37 8.79 -14.44
C GLY A 12 -22.46 8.08 -15.24
N ARG A 13 -23.01 6.99 -14.73
CA ARG A 13 -24.12 6.25 -15.37
C ARG A 13 -25.42 7.05 -15.41
N LEU A 14 -25.74 7.80 -14.33
CA LEU A 14 -26.96 8.59 -14.25
C LEU A 14 -26.95 9.83 -15.17
N ARG A 15 -25.78 10.46 -15.36
CA ARG A 15 -25.70 11.76 -16.04
C ARG A 15 -25.22 11.68 -17.48
N PHE A 16 -24.40 10.67 -17.86
CA PHE A 16 -23.78 10.61 -19.17
C PHE A 16 -24.07 9.34 -19.97
N SER A 17 -24.85 8.38 -19.45
CA SER A 17 -25.06 7.06 -20.11
C SER A 17 -23.73 6.35 -20.50
N SER A 18 -22.64 6.76 -19.91
CA SER A 18 -21.29 6.25 -20.18
C SER A 18 -20.89 5.28 -19.08
N ASN A 19 -20.51 4.07 -19.45
CA ASN A 19 -19.94 3.08 -18.54
C ASN A 19 -18.49 3.47 -18.23
N TRP A 20 -18.29 4.45 -17.37
CA TRP A 20 -16.95 4.90 -16.96
C TRP A 20 -16.18 3.84 -16.19
N LEU A 21 -16.89 2.99 -15.44
CA LEU A 21 -16.33 1.87 -14.70
C LEU A 21 -17.33 0.72 -14.71
N SER A 22 -16.90 -0.44 -15.13
CA SER A 22 -17.69 -1.67 -15.03
C SER A 22 -17.71 -2.19 -13.59
N GLY A 23 -18.66 -3.07 -13.25
CA GLY A 23 -18.71 -3.70 -11.92
C GLY A 23 -17.41 -4.44 -11.59
N ARG A 24 -16.82 -5.14 -12.57
CA ARG A 24 -15.54 -5.86 -12.43
C ARG A 24 -14.38 -4.92 -12.12
N GLU A 25 -14.29 -3.78 -12.78
CA GLU A 25 -13.24 -2.78 -12.52
C GLU A 25 -13.35 -2.20 -11.10
N LEU A 26 -14.58 -2.00 -10.63
CA LEU A 26 -14.82 -1.59 -9.24
C LEU A 26 -14.40 -2.66 -8.24
N PHE A 27 -14.70 -3.92 -8.52
CA PHE A 27 -14.29 -5.03 -7.66
C PHE A 27 -12.76 -5.16 -7.58
N VAL A 28 -12.08 -5.09 -8.73
CA VAL A 28 -10.60 -5.08 -8.77
C VAL A 28 -10.04 -3.87 -8.02
N THR A 29 -10.63 -2.69 -8.20
CA THR A 29 -10.24 -1.48 -7.47
C THR A 29 -10.40 -1.67 -5.97
N TRP A 30 -11.47 -2.31 -5.52
CA TRP A 30 -11.67 -2.62 -4.10
C TRP A 30 -10.58 -3.55 -3.56
N ILE A 31 -10.25 -4.64 -4.28
CA ILE A 31 -9.18 -5.56 -3.90
C ILE A 31 -7.85 -4.81 -3.77
N LEU A 32 -7.49 -4.01 -4.77
CA LEU A 32 -6.26 -3.22 -4.76
C LEU A 32 -6.23 -2.23 -3.59
N MET A 33 -7.35 -1.59 -3.27
CA MET A 33 -7.45 -0.68 -2.13
C MET A 33 -7.29 -1.40 -0.79
N VAL A 34 -7.84 -2.62 -0.64
CA VAL A 34 -7.68 -3.42 0.57
C VAL A 34 -6.21 -3.78 0.78
N ILE A 35 -5.51 -4.21 -0.28
CA ILE A 35 -4.08 -4.51 -0.22
C ILE A 35 -3.28 -3.25 0.11
N ALA A 36 -3.52 -2.15 -0.60
CA ALA A 36 -2.82 -0.89 -0.38
C ALA A 36 -3.07 -0.30 1.02
N SER A 37 -4.30 -0.42 1.54
CA SER A 37 -4.64 0.06 2.88
C SER A 37 -3.90 -0.70 3.98
N GLY A 38 -3.67 -2.00 3.80
CA GLY A 38 -2.87 -2.80 4.71
C GLY A 38 -1.44 -2.27 4.83
N ILE A 39 -0.81 -1.92 3.72
CA ILE A 39 0.53 -1.35 3.67
C ILE A 39 0.57 0.02 4.37
N ALA A 40 -0.39 0.89 4.09
CA ALA A 40 -0.46 2.23 4.67
C ALA A 40 -0.79 2.18 6.17
N TYR A 41 -1.72 1.31 6.59
CA TYR A 41 -2.17 1.18 7.97
C TYR A 41 -1.08 0.68 8.91
N THR A 42 -0.27 -0.28 8.46
CA THR A 42 0.85 -0.82 9.27
C THR A 42 1.97 0.19 9.50
N GLY A 43 1.87 1.38 8.87
CA GLY A 43 2.92 2.40 8.95
C GLY A 43 4.23 1.95 8.31
N LEU A 44 4.16 0.97 7.40
CA LEU A 44 5.34 0.37 6.78
C LEU A 44 6.33 1.43 6.29
N VAL A 45 5.86 2.41 5.52
CA VAL A 45 6.75 3.45 4.99
C VAL A 45 7.36 4.29 6.10
N ARG A 46 6.55 4.71 7.08
CA ARG A 46 7.00 5.56 8.19
C ARG A 46 8.00 4.85 9.10
N THR A 47 7.68 3.64 9.54
CA THR A 47 8.53 2.87 10.45
C THR A 47 9.69 2.20 9.71
N PHE A 48 9.49 1.82 8.46
CA PHE A 48 10.49 1.16 7.64
C PHE A 48 11.71 2.06 7.40
N LEU A 49 11.51 3.30 6.93
CA LEU A 49 12.62 4.22 6.68
C LEU A 49 13.38 4.55 7.96
N VAL A 50 12.67 4.73 9.07
CA VAL A 50 13.31 4.97 10.37
C VAL A 50 14.13 3.76 10.82
N ASN A 51 13.59 2.55 10.71
CA ASN A 51 14.32 1.34 11.09
C ASN A 51 15.52 1.07 10.18
N LEU A 52 15.39 1.40 8.89
CA LEU A 52 16.47 1.25 7.92
C LEU A 52 17.67 2.15 8.23
N THR A 53 17.42 3.35 8.74
CA THR A 53 18.45 4.34 9.06
C THR A 53 18.87 4.33 10.52
N ALA A 54 18.10 3.66 11.39
CA ALA A 54 18.35 3.67 12.83
C ALA A 54 19.77 3.26 13.23
N PRO A 55 20.40 2.20 12.65
CA PRO A 55 21.75 1.79 13.03
C PRO A 55 22.81 2.86 12.78
N TYR A 56 22.54 3.78 11.86
CA TYR A 56 23.46 4.88 11.52
C TYR A 56 23.12 6.16 12.27
N HIS A 57 21.86 6.55 12.28
CA HIS A 57 21.42 7.81 12.90
C HIS A 57 21.53 7.82 14.43
N PHE A 58 21.15 6.70 15.06
CA PHE A 58 21.19 6.60 16.54
C PHE A 58 22.49 5.98 17.08
N ALA A 59 23.51 5.84 16.25
CA ALA A 59 24.83 5.39 16.69
C ALA A 59 25.48 6.45 17.57
N THR A 60 25.83 6.06 18.79
CA THR A 60 26.51 6.92 19.77
C THR A 60 27.73 6.20 20.35
N VAL A 61 28.63 6.95 20.96
CA VAL A 61 29.79 6.38 21.66
C VAL A 61 29.35 5.42 22.78
N GLY A 62 28.21 5.68 23.40
CA GLY A 62 27.69 4.84 24.49
C GLY A 62 27.16 3.49 24.04
N ASN A 63 26.48 3.41 22.88
CA ASN A 63 25.92 2.17 22.37
C ASN A 63 26.86 1.41 21.43
N ARG A 64 27.93 2.03 20.96
CA ARG A 64 28.96 1.44 20.09
C ARG A 64 28.43 0.77 18.83
N TRP A 65 27.30 1.24 18.30
CA TRP A 65 26.70 0.63 17.11
C TRP A 65 27.58 0.74 15.87
N GLN A 66 28.42 1.75 15.78
CA GLN A 66 29.41 1.89 14.69
C GLN A 66 30.42 0.74 14.65
N GLU A 67 30.78 0.21 15.82
CA GLU A 67 31.77 -0.85 15.92
C GLU A 67 31.15 -2.25 15.92
N VAL A 68 29.95 -2.38 16.48
CA VAL A 68 29.35 -3.69 16.73
C VAL A 68 28.31 -4.06 15.67
N ILE A 69 27.46 -3.09 15.26
CA ILE A 69 26.30 -3.37 14.41
C ILE A 69 26.59 -3.05 12.93
N GLN A 70 27.08 -1.83 12.66
CA GLN A 70 27.27 -1.39 11.27
C GLN A 70 28.15 -2.31 10.42
N PRO A 71 29.27 -2.90 10.93
CA PRO A 71 30.08 -3.82 10.13
C PRO A 71 29.38 -5.14 9.76
N LEU A 72 28.32 -5.49 10.49
CA LEU A 72 27.54 -6.72 10.27
C LEU A 72 26.38 -6.50 9.28
N LEU A 73 26.07 -5.25 8.95
CA LEU A 73 24.97 -4.93 8.05
C LEU A 73 25.40 -5.13 6.58
N PRO A 74 24.60 -5.83 5.77
CA PRO A 74 24.87 -5.93 4.33
C PRO A 74 24.77 -4.55 3.67
N ARG A 75 25.74 -4.18 2.86
CA ARG A 75 25.86 -2.85 2.24
C ARG A 75 24.66 -2.45 1.41
N ASP A 76 24.09 -3.39 0.66
CA ASP A 76 22.96 -3.10 -0.26
C ASP A 76 21.58 -3.08 0.44
N TRP A 77 21.54 -3.37 1.74
CA TRP A 77 20.30 -3.44 2.50
C TRP A 77 20.01 -2.16 3.29
N TYR A 78 21.01 -1.33 3.49
CA TYR A 78 20.94 -0.13 4.31
C TYR A 78 21.63 1.05 3.60
N PRO A 79 21.08 2.27 3.70
CA PRO A 79 21.76 3.47 3.23
C PRO A 79 22.94 3.76 4.17
N ASP A 80 24.13 3.92 3.63
CA ASP A 80 25.37 4.13 4.38
C ASP A 80 25.91 5.58 4.31
N ASP A 81 25.24 6.46 3.52
CA ASP A 81 25.63 7.85 3.38
C ASP A 81 25.09 8.70 4.57
N PRO A 82 25.97 9.24 5.42
CA PRO A 82 25.56 10.07 6.56
C PRO A 82 24.76 11.31 6.14
N VAL A 83 25.09 11.91 5.00
CA VAL A 83 24.42 13.11 4.49
C VAL A 83 22.97 12.78 4.09
N ALA A 84 22.77 11.65 3.41
CA ALA A 84 21.43 11.20 3.03
C ALA A 84 20.56 10.87 4.25
N ILE A 85 21.16 10.29 5.28
CA ILE A 85 20.48 9.96 6.53
C ILE A 85 20.11 11.23 7.31
N GLU A 86 21.05 12.15 7.45
CA GLU A 86 20.80 13.44 8.13
C GLU A 86 19.70 14.25 7.42
N LEU A 87 19.69 14.23 6.09
CA LEU A 87 18.65 14.85 5.28
C LEU A 87 17.25 14.29 5.55
N LEU A 88 17.14 12.99 5.83
CA LEU A 88 15.86 12.35 6.17
C LEU A 88 15.30 12.89 7.50
N TYR A 89 16.15 13.13 8.50
CA TYR A 89 15.71 13.55 9.84
C TYR A 89 15.58 15.07 9.98
N ASN A 90 16.51 15.82 9.41
CA ASN A 90 16.54 17.28 9.52
C ASN A 90 15.79 17.98 8.38
N GLY A 91 15.54 17.26 7.27
CA GLY A 91 14.93 17.83 6.07
C GLY A 91 15.89 18.68 5.25
N LEU A 92 15.42 19.14 4.10
CA LEU A 92 16.15 20.05 3.21
C LEU A 92 16.17 21.47 3.79
N GLU A 93 17.33 22.12 3.79
CA GLU A 93 17.43 23.55 4.07
C GLU A 93 16.48 24.32 3.15
N LYS A 94 15.63 25.17 3.74
CA LYS A 94 14.59 25.92 3.02
C LYS A 94 13.56 25.06 2.27
N GLY A 95 13.40 23.78 2.63
CA GLY A 95 12.50 22.84 1.94
C GLY A 95 11.05 23.31 1.82
N ARG A 96 10.58 24.19 2.73
CA ARG A 96 9.25 24.82 2.64
C ARG A 96 9.09 25.83 1.50
N GLN A 97 10.20 26.32 0.94
CA GLN A 97 10.23 27.32 -0.14
C GLN A 97 10.49 26.66 -1.50
N LEU A 98 10.93 25.39 -1.50
CA LEU A 98 11.25 24.63 -2.71
C LEU A 98 9.99 24.04 -3.32
N GLY A 99 9.94 24.01 -4.65
CA GLY A 99 8.93 23.27 -5.38
C GLY A 99 9.11 21.75 -5.24
N TRP A 100 8.03 20.99 -5.42
CA TRP A 100 8.07 19.51 -5.37
C TRP A 100 9.15 18.90 -6.28
N TRP A 101 9.36 19.47 -7.44
CA TRP A 101 10.36 18.99 -8.39
C TRP A 101 11.79 19.22 -7.90
N GLU A 102 12.05 20.37 -7.32
CA GLU A 102 13.34 20.71 -6.72
C GLU A 102 13.64 19.81 -5.52
N ILE A 103 12.65 19.50 -4.70
CA ILE A 103 12.79 18.55 -3.58
C ILE A 103 13.22 17.18 -4.09
N ILE A 104 12.55 16.67 -5.13
CA ILE A 104 12.86 15.35 -5.72
C ILE A 104 14.28 15.30 -6.29
N GLN A 105 14.75 16.38 -6.92
CA GLN A 105 16.11 16.46 -7.47
C GLN A 105 17.20 16.54 -6.40
N ASN A 106 16.88 17.09 -5.24
CA ASN A 106 17.83 17.21 -4.12
C ASN A 106 17.93 15.94 -3.25
N ILE A 107 17.11 14.92 -3.50
CA ILE A 107 17.22 13.64 -2.81
C ILE A 107 18.39 12.85 -3.40
N PRO A 108 19.33 12.33 -2.59
CA PRO A 108 20.44 11.50 -3.06
C PRO A 108 19.97 10.08 -3.40
N TRP A 109 19.31 9.95 -4.53
CA TRP A 109 18.71 8.67 -4.99
C TRP A 109 19.71 7.52 -5.10
N SER A 110 20.95 7.82 -5.40
CA SER A 110 22.01 6.79 -5.52
C SER A 110 22.22 5.99 -4.23
N CYS A 111 22.02 6.62 -3.08
CA CYS A 111 22.13 5.97 -1.77
C CYS A 111 20.85 5.20 -1.39
N TRP A 112 19.68 5.73 -1.76
CA TRP A 112 18.38 5.14 -1.37
C TRP A 112 17.92 4.01 -2.29
N LEU A 113 18.28 4.05 -3.58
CA LEU A 113 17.77 3.12 -4.58
C LEU A 113 18.16 1.66 -4.30
N PRO A 114 19.43 1.32 -4.00
CA PRO A 114 19.82 -0.07 -3.74
C PRO A 114 19.08 -0.69 -2.56
N PRO A 115 19.03 -0.08 -1.34
CA PRO A 115 18.26 -0.62 -0.23
C PRO A 115 16.78 -0.76 -0.53
N LEU A 116 16.16 0.26 -1.14
CA LEU A 116 14.74 0.22 -1.48
C LEU A 116 14.40 -0.89 -2.46
N LEU A 117 15.20 -1.08 -3.52
CA LEU A 117 14.98 -2.16 -4.49
C LEU A 117 15.13 -3.53 -3.85
N THR A 118 16.12 -3.72 -2.98
CA THR A 118 16.33 -4.98 -2.26
C THR A 118 15.12 -5.30 -1.38
N TRP A 119 14.64 -4.34 -0.60
CA TRP A 119 13.49 -4.53 0.27
C TRP A 119 12.17 -4.66 -0.48
N ILE A 120 11.96 -3.92 -1.57
CA ILE A 120 10.80 -4.08 -2.44
C ILE A 120 10.80 -5.49 -3.05
N GLY A 121 11.94 -5.96 -3.54
CA GLY A 121 12.08 -7.32 -4.06
C GLY A 121 11.75 -8.38 -3.01
N PHE A 122 12.23 -8.22 -1.78
CA PHE A 122 11.91 -9.10 -0.67
C PHE A 122 10.41 -9.10 -0.33
N VAL A 123 9.79 -7.93 -0.23
CA VAL A 123 8.35 -7.80 0.04
C VAL A 123 7.53 -8.44 -1.08
N LEU A 124 7.89 -8.21 -2.34
CA LEU A 124 7.22 -8.86 -3.48
C LEU A 124 7.36 -10.37 -3.45
N LEU A 125 8.52 -10.89 -3.08
CA LEU A 125 8.73 -12.32 -2.89
C LEU A 125 7.82 -12.88 -1.79
N CYS A 126 7.73 -12.20 -0.66
CA CYS A 126 6.81 -12.60 0.42
C CYS A 126 5.34 -12.62 -0.05
N TYR A 127 4.91 -11.60 -0.78
CA TYR A 127 3.56 -11.58 -1.37
C TYR A 127 3.35 -12.72 -2.36
N TRP A 128 4.34 -13.01 -3.18
CA TRP A 128 4.29 -14.14 -4.12
C TRP A 128 4.09 -15.48 -3.38
N VAL A 129 4.89 -15.73 -2.35
CA VAL A 129 4.75 -16.93 -1.50
C VAL A 129 3.36 -17.00 -0.88
N MET A 130 2.85 -15.88 -0.33
CA MET A 130 1.51 -15.82 0.24
C MET A 130 0.42 -16.13 -0.81
N LEU A 131 0.54 -15.60 -2.02
CA LEU A 131 -0.39 -15.90 -3.10
C LEU A 131 -0.37 -17.39 -3.48
N CYS A 132 0.81 -17.99 -3.58
CA CYS A 132 0.93 -19.43 -3.83
C CYS A 132 0.27 -20.27 -2.72
N LEU A 133 0.44 -19.90 -1.45
CA LEU A 133 -0.22 -20.57 -0.34
C LEU A 133 -1.75 -20.42 -0.41
N VAL A 134 -2.24 -19.22 -0.67
CA VAL A 134 -3.68 -18.98 -0.83
C VAL A 134 -4.25 -19.79 -1.99
N ASP A 135 -3.53 -19.89 -3.12
CA ASP A 135 -3.96 -20.67 -4.27
C ASP A 135 -4.07 -22.17 -3.93
N ILE A 136 -3.08 -22.74 -3.25
CA ILE A 136 -3.09 -24.13 -2.80
C ILE A 136 -4.28 -24.42 -1.88
N PHE A 137 -4.55 -23.53 -0.92
CA PHE A 137 -5.64 -23.74 0.04
C PHE A 137 -7.02 -23.30 -0.45
N SER A 138 -7.10 -22.48 -1.50
CA SER A 138 -8.35 -21.90 -2.01
C SER A 138 -9.39 -22.96 -2.36
N HIS A 139 -8.95 -24.03 -3.04
CA HIS A 139 -9.83 -25.13 -3.41
C HIS A 139 -10.42 -25.83 -2.18
N GLN A 140 -9.59 -26.08 -1.15
CA GLN A 140 -10.04 -26.70 0.09
C GLN A 140 -11.08 -25.81 0.80
N TRP A 141 -10.82 -24.54 0.93
CA TRP A 141 -11.71 -23.61 1.64
C TRP A 141 -13.04 -23.38 0.92
N ILE A 142 -13.02 -23.26 -0.40
CA ILE A 142 -14.21 -22.94 -1.20
C ILE A 142 -15.02 -24.20 -1.48
N ALA A 143 -14.39 -25.28 -1.96
CA ALA A 143 -15.09 -26.46 -2.43
C ALA A 143 -15.46 -27.42 -1.29
N ASN A 144 -14.55 -27.67 -0.35
CA ASN A 144 -14.74 -28.68 0.70
C ASN A 144 -15.35 -28.08 1.96
N GLU A 145 -14.79 -26.98 2.48
CA GLU A 145 -15.22 -26.38 3.74
C GLU A 145 -16.38 -25.39 3.55
N LYS A 146 -16.64 -24.97 2.30
CA LYS A 146 -17.71 -24.01 1.94
C LYS A 146 -17.66 -22.75 2.84
N MET A 147 -16.46 -22.24 3.09
CA MET A 147 -16.26 -21.08 3.95
C MET A 147 -16.98 -19.86 3.37
N ASN A 148 -17.80 -19.23 4.19
CA ASN A 148 -18.42 -17.96 3.85
C ASN A 148 -17.42 -16.82 4.06
N PHE A 149 -17.23 -16.01 3.03
CA PHE A 149 -16.41 -14.79 3.09
C PHE A 149 -17.30 -13.55 3.16
N PRO A 150 -17.81 -13.17 4.35
CA PRO A 150 -18.79 -12.10 4.46
C PRO A 150 -18.24 -10.73 4.00
N LEU A 151 -16.92 -10.52 4.10
CA LEU A 151 -16.28 -9.29 3.63
C LEU A 151 -16.34 -9.12 2.10
N LEU A 152 -16.40 -10.21 1.35
CA LEU A 152 -16.54 -10.17 -0.12
C LEU A 152 -18.00 -9.93 -0.56
N ARG A 153 -18.96 -10.21 0.31
CA ARG A 153 -20.39 -10.13 -0.04
C ARG A 153 -20.82 -8.71 -0.37
N VAL A 154 -20.35 -7.73 0.38
CA VAL A 154 -20.72 -6.32 0.16
C VAL A 154 -20.21 -5.79 -1.19
N PRO A 155 -18.91 -5.93 -1.55
CA PRO A 155 -18.43 -5.56 -2.88
C PRO A 155 -19.14 -6.28 -4.02
N GLN A 156 -19.44 -7.59 -3.87
CA GLN A 156 -20.19 -8.36 -4.86
C GLN A 156 -21.61 -7.84 -5.06
N LEU A 157 -22.34 -7.55 -3.99
CA LEU A 157 -23.67 -6.94 -4.07
C LEU A 157 -23.66 -5.57 -4.75
N ILE A 158 -22.60 -4.79 -4.55
CA ILE A 158 -22.43 -3.51 -5.24
C ILE A 158 -22.16 -3.72 -6.73
N GLU A 159 -21.31 -4.70 -7.07
CA GLU A 159 -21.04 -5.09 -8.46
C GLU A 159 -22.31 -5.49 -9.18
N GLU A 160 -23.07 -6.46 -8.62
CA GLU A 160 -24.33 -6.94 -9.15
C GLU A 160 -25.36 -5.80 -9.33
N ALA A 161 -25.49 -4.92 -8.33
CA ALA A 161 -26.43 -3.78 -8.37
C ALA A 161 -26.05 -2.76 -9.46
N LEU A 162 -24.78 -2.59 -9.74
CA LEU A 162 -24.29 -1.69 -10.78
C LEU A 162 -24.46 -2.31 -12.18
N GLU A 163 -24.19 -3.60 -12.36
CA GLU A 163 -24.36 -4.28 -13.64
C GLU A 163 -25.85 -4.36 -14.04
N GLU A 164 -26.75 -4.60 -13.09
CA GLU A 164 -28.18 -4.67 -13.32
C GLU A 164 -28.90 -3.30 -13.39
N ASN A 165 -28.15 -2.19 -13.30
CA ASN A 165 -28.74 -0.82 -13.21
C ASN A 165 -29.73 -0.63 -12.06
N ARG A 166 -29.59 -1.41 -10.98
CA ARG A 166 -30.49 -1.39 -9.80
C ARG A 166 -29.88 -0.66 -8.60
N PHE A 167 -28.81 0.11 -8.81
CA PHE A 167 -28.08 0.77 -7.75
C PHE A 167 -28.96 1.68 -6.88
N GLY A 168 -29.95 2.36 -7.46
CA GLY A 168 -30.93 3.16 -6.71
C GLY A 168 -31.77 2.34 -5.74
N ARG A 169 -32.17 1.11 -6.14
CA ARG A 169 -32.92 0.19 -5.26
C ARG A 169 -32.01 -0.42 -4.19
N PHE A 170 -30.74 -0.65 -4.52
CA PHE A 170 -29.74 -1.14 -3.57
C PHE A 170 -29.53 -0.14 -2.43
N LEU A 171 -29.37 1.15 -2.73
CA LEU A 171 -29.24 2.20 -1.71
C LEU A 171 -30.53 2.41 -0.89
N ALA A 172 -31.69 2.12 -1.46
CA ALA A 172 -32.98 2.20 -0.77
C ALA A 172 -33.26 0.97 0.11
N ASN A 173 -32.42 -0.03 0.09
CA ASN A 173 -32.61 -1.25 0.85
C ASN A 173 -32.33 -1.01 2.34
N ARG A 174 -33.35 -1.23 3.19
CA ARG A 174 -33.29 -1.01 4.65
C ARG A 174 -32.13 -1.75 5.35
N PHE A 175 -31.64 -2.84 4.79
CA PHE A 175 -30.53 -3.62 5.35
C PHE A 175 -29.16 -2.95 5.24
N LEU A 176 -29.02 -1.89 4.45
CA LEU A 176 -27.79 -1.11 4.31
C LEU A 176 -27.76 0.13 5.22
N ILE A 177 -28.90 0.48 5.81
CA ILE A 177 -29.08 1.71 6.61
C ILE A 177 -29.01 1.41 8.13
N VAL A 178 -28.87 0.15 8.52
CA VAL A 178 -28.61 -0.31 9.88
C VAL A 178 -27.17 -0.75 9.99
#